data_38a70110ae8b2e89cee7cb00ebeb80b9
#
_entry.id   38a70110ae8b2e89cee7cb00ebeb80b9
#
_cell.length_a   1.000
_cell.length_b   1.000
_cell.length_c   1.000
_cell.angle_alpha   90.00
_cell.angle_beta   90.00
_cell.angle_gamma   90.00
#
_symmetry.space_group_name_H-M   'P 1'
#
loop_
_entity.id
_entity.type
_entity.pdbx_description
1 polymer ?
#
loop_
_entity_poly.entity_id
_entity_poly.type
_entity_poly.pdbx_seq_one_letter_code
_entity_poly.pdbx_strand_id
1 'polypeptide(L)'
;MKKIAIVEILGGLGNQLFQLAFANYLNKNNVRVLISTNILDKVNNEKNPVIARRNLAFPLYYFGFEEINFVLYKFLKLIEKLKISTFLNKITGKKIFGYANQDTFELNNLHLVNQYYGYWQKSEFISESKNFLVKALENEKS
;
A
#
# COMPACT_ATOMS: atom_id res chain seq x y z
N MET A 1 -12.53 10.85 -12.34
CA MET A 1 -11.65 11.09 -11.17
C MET A 1 -10.70 9.91 -11.00
N LYS A 2 -9.42 10.18 -10.79
CA LYS A 2 -8.40 9.13 -10.64
C LYS A 2 -8.60 8.39 -9.31
N LYS A 3 -8.64 7.06 -9.35
CA LYS A 3 -8.75 6.24 -8.13
C LYS A 3 -7.47 6.34 -7.31
N ILE A 4 -7.59 6.24 -6.00
CA ILE A 4 -6.48 6.32 -5.05
C ILE A 4 -6.34 4.96 -4.36
N ALA A 5 -5.10 4.52 -4.23
CA ALA A 5 -4.74 3.32 -3.48
C ALA A 5 -3.73 3.67 -2.39
N ILE A 6 -3.99 3.18 -1.18
CA ILE A 6 -3.03 3.22 -0.08
C ILE A 6 -2.48 1.82 0.08
N VAL A 7 -1.18 1.66 -0.15
CA VAL A 7 -0.46 0.39 -0.01
C VAL A 7 0.35 0.44 1.28
N GLU A 8 0.03 -0.46 2.20
CA GLU A 8 0.70 -0.59 3.48
C GLU A 8 2.01 -1.37 3.33
N ILE A 9 3.12 -0.79 3.77
CA ILE A 9 4.43 -1.46 3.81
C ILE A 9 4.62 -2.14 5.15
N LEU A 10 4.96 -3.41 5.12
CA LEU A 10 5.19 -4.22 6.33
C LEU A 10 6.19 -5.35 6.08
N GLY A 11 6.75 -5.87 7.15
CA GLY A 11 7.67 -7.00 7.09
C GLY A 11 9.09 -6.64 6.69
N GLY A 12 9.86 -7.65 6.30
CA GLY A 12 11.26 -7.50 5.91
C GLY A 12 11.44 -7.07 4.45
N LEU A 13 12.69 -6.90 4.06
CA LEU A 13 13.13 -6.43 2.75
C LEU A 13 12.37 -7.06 1.56
N GLY A 14 12.31 -8.40 1.51
CA GLY A 14 11.64 -9.11 0.42
C GLY A 14 10.16 -8.76 0.33
N ASN A 15 9.46 -8.72 1.46
CA ASN A 15 8.04 -8.36 1.50
C ASN A 15 7.81 -6.92 1.06
N GLN A 16 8.68 -5.99 1.46
CA GLN A 16 8.61 -4.60 1.04
C GLN A 16 8.77 -4.45 -0.47
N LEU A 17 9.68 -5.22 -1.10
CA LEU A 17 9.83 -5.23 -2.56
C LEU A 17 8.58 -5.76 -3.28
N PHE A 18 7.92 -6.78 -2.76
CA PHE A 18 6.65 -7.27 -3.31
C PHE A 18 5.54 -6.20 -3.21
N GLN A 19 5.46 -5.49 -2.11
CA GLN A 19 4.50 -4.42 -1.90
C GLN A 19 4.75 -3.23 -2.85
N LEU A 20 6.02 -2.87 -3.06
CA LEU A 20 6.41 -1.83 -4.02
C LEU A 20 6.15 -2.26 -5.47
N ALA A 21 6.34 -3.54 -5.80
CA ALA A 21 5.96 -4.09 -7.10
C ALA A 21 4.45 -3.99 -7.35
N PHE A 22 3.64 -4.33 -6.35
CA PHE A 22 2.20 -4.16 -6.41
C PHE A 22 1.79 -2.68 -6.55
N ALA A 23 2.43 -1.78 -5.81
CA ALA A 23 2.23 -0.34 -5.94
C ALA A 23 2.50 0.16 -7.37
N ASN A 24 3.61 -0.31 -7.97
CA ASN A 24 3.94 0.01 -9.36
C ASN A 24 2.92 -0.57 -10.35
N TYR A 25 2.45 -1.78 -10.14
CA TYR A 25 1.39 -2.39 -10.94
C TYR A 25 0.12 -1.54 -10.94
N LEU A 26 -0.33 -1.08 -9.76
CA LEU A 26 -1.47 -0.18 -9.64
C LEU A 26 -1.24 1.16 -10.35
N ASN A 27 -0.05 1.73 -10.21
CA ASN A 27 0.30 3.01 -10.84
C ASN A 27 0.27 2.90 -12.38
N LYS A 28 0.78 1.81 -12.94
CA LYS A 28 0.68 1.52 -14.39
C LYS A 28 -0.77 1.37 -14.86
N ASN A 29 -1.66 0.91 -14.00
CA ASN A 29 -3.10 0.81 -14.28
C ASN A 29 -3.88 2.08 -13.91
N ASN A 30 -3.22 3.23 -13.95
CA ASN A 30 -3.80 4.56 -13.78
C ASN A 30 -4.44 4.80 -12.40
N VAL A 31 -3.93 4.16 -11.36
CA VAL A 31 -4.30 4.40 -9.96
C VAL A 31 -3.24 5.26 -9.30
N ARG A 32 -3.62 6.33 -8.61
CA ARG A 32 -2.68 7.11 -7.78
C ARG A 32 -2.36 6.31 -6.53
N VAL A 33 -1.08 6.04 -6.31
CA VAL A 33 -0.64 5.26 -5.16
C VAL A 33 -0.01 6.16 -4.10
N LEU A 34 -0.43 5.96 -2.87
CA LEU A 34 0.19 6.50 -1.66
C LEU A 34 0.71 5.32 -0.82
N ILE A 35 1.90 5.44 -0.29
CA ILE A 35 2.51 4.43 0.56
C ILE A 35 2.27 4.77 2.03
N SER A 36 1.93 3.76 2.83
CA SER A 36 1.86 3.89 4.28
C SER A 36 2.94 3.04 4.93
N THR A 37 3.72 3.65 5.82
CA THR A 37 4.72 2.98 6.66
C THR A 37 4.26 2.88 8.12
N ASN A 38 3.03 3.25 8.40
CA ASN A 38 2.52 3.39 9.78
C ASN A 38 2.53 2.07 10.57
N ILE A 39 2.39 0.92 9.90
CA ILE A 39 2.49 -0.38 10.57
C ILE A 39 3.94 -0.66 10.97
N LEU A 40 4.93 -0.36 10.11
CA LEU A 40 6.35 -0.50 10.47
C LEU A 40 6.68 0.36 11.69
N ASP A 41 6.24 1.61 11.69
CA ASP A 41 6.49 2.54 12.79
C ASP A 41 5.83 2.07 14.08
N LYS A 42 4.59 1.57 14.01
CA LYS A 42 3.89 1.01 15.17
C LYS A 42 4.63 -0.19 15.74
N VAL A 43 5.03 -1.16 14.91
CA VAL A 43 5.77 -2.35 15.34
C VAL A 43 7.11 -1.97 15.96
N ASN A 44 7.82 -0.99 15.40
CA ASN A 44 9.09 -0.53 15.93
C ASN A 44 8.96 0.19 17.28
N ASN A 45 7.81 0.80 17.57
CA ASN A 45 7.53 1.50 18.82
C ASN A 45 6.94 0.58 19.91
N GLU A 46 6.48 -0.62 19.56
CA GLU A 46 6.01 -1.60 20.54
C GLU A 46 7.18 -2.18 21.33
N LYS A 47 7.02 -2.22 22.68
CA LYS A 47 8.04 -2.77 23.58
C LYS A 47 8.05 -4.31 23.61
N ASN A 48 7.56 -4.96 22.58
CA ASN A 48 7.48 -6.41 22.53
C ASN A 48 8.81 -7.01 21.99
N PRO A 49 9.60 -7.73 22.81
CA PRO A 49 10.88 -8.27 22.40
C PRO A 49 10.79 -9.42 21.38
N VAL A 50 9.59 -9.97 21.15
CA VAL A 50 9.37 -11.09 20.23
C VAL A 50 9.28 -10.63 18.78
N ILE A 51 8.91 -9.37 18.53
CA ILE A 51 8.77 -8.84 17.17
C ILE A 51 10.07 -8.14 16.77
N ALA A 52 10.74 -8.68 15.76
CA ALA A 52 11.93 -8.04 15.20
C ALA A 52 11.57 -6.68 14.59
N ARG A 53 12.28 -5.64 15.01
CA ARG A 53 12.16 -4.30 14.42
C ARG A 53 12.48 -4.36 12.93
N ARG A 54 11.67 -3.70 12.13
CA ARG A 54 11.83 -3.61 10.67
C ARG A 54 11.75 -2.15 10.26
N ASN A 55 12.74 -1.69 9.54
CA ASN A 55 12.73 -0.35 8.96
C ASN A 55 12.32 -0.43 7.48
N LEU A 56 11.93 0.70 6.93
CA LEU A 56 11.80 0.83 5.49
C LEU A 56 13.19 0.56 4.87
N ALA A 57 13.25 -0.44 4.00
CA ALA A 57 14.52 -0.90 3.44
C ALA A 57 15.13 0.10 2.47
N PHE A 58 14.27 0.86 1.78
CA PHE A 58 14.67 1.85 0.77
C PHE A 58 13.85 3.13 0.91
N PRO A 59 14.47 4.31 0.67
CA PRO A 59 13.71 5.56 0.59
C PRO A 59 12.66 5.51 -0.52
N LEU A 60 11.42 5.90 -0.21
CA LEU A 60 10.30 5.84 -1.15
C LEU A 60 10.53 6.69 -2.41
N TYR A 61 11.31 7.77 -2.31
CA TYR A 61 11.60 8.64 -3.45
C TYR A 61 12.41 7.94 -4.56
N TYR A 62 13.17 6.86 -4.25
CA TYR A 62 13.82 6.04 -5.28
C TYR A 62 12.81 5.37 -6.21
N PHE A 63 11.61 5.12 -5.70
CA PHE A 63 10.52 4.48 -6.41
C PHE A 63 9.51 5.49 -6.97
N GLY A 64 9.68 6.79 -6.68
CA GLY A 64 8.77 7.83 -7.12
C GLY A 64 7.41 7.80 -6.44
N PHE A 65 7.30 7.19 -5.26
CA PHE A 65 6.08 7.15 -4.47
C PHE A 65 6.04 8.23 -3.39
N GLU A 66 4.84 8.74 -3.13
CA GLU A 66 4.54 9.62 -2.01
C GLU A 66 4.10 8.81 -0.80
N GLU A 67 4.52 9.23 0.38
CA GLU A 67 4.02 8.70 1.64
C GLU A 67 2.69 9.39 2.02
N ILE A 68 1.75 8.60 2.54
CA ILE A 68 0.48 9.15 3.00
C ILE A 68 0.69 10.03 4.24
N ASN A 69 0.02 11.17 4.28
CA ASN A 69 0.00 12.01 5.47
C ASN A 69 -0.62 11.25 6.66
N PHE A 70 0.01 11.33 7.81
CA PHE A 70 -0.41 10.63 9.03
C PHE A 70 -1.84 10.98 9.49
N VAL A 71 -2.24 12.24 9.36
CA VAL A 71 -3.60 12.67 9.72
C VAL A 71 -4.63 12.03 8.80
N LEU A 72 -4.37 12.04 7.49
CA LEU A 72 -5.22 11.38 6.51
C LEU A 72 -5.30 9.88 6.76
N TYR A 73 -4.17 9.23 7.04
CA TYR A 73 -4.14 7.82 7.39
C TYR A 73 -5.02 7.50 8.59
N LYS A 74 -4.88 8.24 9.69
CA LYS A 74 -5.73 8.07 10.89
C LYS A 74 -7.22 8.28 10.60
N PHE A 75 -7.54 9.27 9.80
CA PHE A 75 -8.92 9.53 9.39
C PHE A 75 -9.52 8.35 8.61
N LEU A 76 -8.77 7.79 7.65
CA LEU A 76 -9.21 6.62 6.89
C LEU A 76 -9.38 5.38 7.79
N LYS A 77 -8.48 5.18 8.76
CA LYS A 77 -8.60 4.10 9.75
C LYS A 77 -9.82 4.27 10.66
N LEU A 78 -10.18 5.49 11.01
CA LEU A 78 -11.38 5.77 11.78
C LEU A 78 -12.65 5.43 10.97
N ILE A 79 -12.69 5.82 9.70
CA ILE A 79 -13.78 5.48 8.77
C ILE A 79 -13.94 3.95 8.67
N GLU A 80 -12.85 3.22 8.54
CA GLU A 80 -12.85 1.76 8.51
C GLU A 80 -13.38 1.17 9.82
N LYS A 81 -12.85 1.59 10.95
CA LYS A 81 -13.22 1.10 12.28
C LYS A 81 -14.69 1.32 12.61
N LEU A 82 -15.24 2.46 12.25
CA LEU A 82 -16.65 2.81 12.49
C LEU A 82 -17.59 2.23 11.43
N LYS A 83 -17.07 1.48 10.44
CA LYS A 83 -17.85 0.92 9.31
C LYS A 83 -18.62 1.98 8.50
N ILE A 84 -18.20 3.25 8.58
CA ILE A 84 -18.78 4.37 7.84
C ILE A 84 -18.65 4.13 6.33
N SER A 85 -17.57 3.49 5.90
CA SER A 85 -17.32 3.13 4.50
C SER A 85 -18.44 2.28 3.91
N THR A 86 -18.87 1.25 4.62
CA THR A 86 -19.97 0.36 4.18
C THR A 86 -21.28 1.13 4.10
N PHE A 87 -21.55 1.98 5.07
CA PHE A 87 -22.74 2.82 5.13
C PHE A 87 -22.78 3.83 3.96
N LEU A 88 -21.68 4.53 3.72
CA LEU A 88 -21.59 5.49 2.60
C LEU A 88 -21.71 4.81 1.24
N ASN A 89 -21.07 3.68 1.03
CA ASN A 89 -21.19 2.91 -0.21
C ASN A 89 -22.64 2.48 -0.44
N LYS A 90 -23.35 2.06 0.62
CA LYS A 90 -24.74 1.62 0.55
C LYS A 90 -25.71 2.77 0.22
N ILE A 91 -25.57 3.93 0.90
CA ILE A 91 -26.45 5.09 0.71
C ILE A 91 -26.23 5.72 -0.67
N THR A 92 -24.98 5.87 -1.09
CA THR A 92 -24.67 6.55 -2.35
C THR A 92 -24.81 5.66 -3.57
N GLY A 93 -24.89 4.33 -3.38
CA GLY A 93 -24.84 3.36 -4.48
C GLY A 93 -23.48 3.36 -5.21
N LYS A 94 -22.46 4.04 -4.67
CA LYS A 94 -21.14 4.20 -5.28
C LYS A 94 -20.08 3.40 -4.50
N LYS A 95 -19.08 2.91 -5.22
CA LYS A 95 -17.91 2.26 -4.64
C LYS A 95 -16.89 3.32 -4.17
N ILE A 96 -17.14 3.94 -3.00
CA ILE A 96 -16.29 5.02 -2.48
C ILE A 96 -15.07 4.46 -1.78
N PHE A 97 -15.26 3.57 -0.79
CA PHE A 97 -14.16 2.99 0.00
C PHE A 97 -14.08 1.49 -0.19
N GLY A 98 -12.88 0.98 -0.46
CA GLY A 98 -12.59 -0.43 -0.61
C GLY A 98 -11.40 -0.87 0.22
N TYR A 99 -11.44 -2.13 0.64
CA TYR A 99 -10.37 -2.81 1.38
C TYR A 99 -10.13 -4.16 0.72
N ALA A 100 -8.89 -4.50 0.48
CA ALA A 100 -8.54 -5.81 -0.04
C ALA A 100 -7.17 -6.27 0.48
N ASN A 101 -7.03 -7.58 0.55
CA ASN A 101 -5.75 -8.27 0.66
C ASN A 101 -5.42 -8.94 -0.67
N GLN A 102 -4.28 -9.64 -0.73
CA GLN A 102 -3.84 -10.29 -1.97
C GLN A 102 -4.82 -11.33 -2.53
N ASP A 103 -5.68 -11.93 -1.68
CA ASP A 103 -6.61 -12.98 -2.07
C ASP A 103 -7.93 -12.41 -2.59
N THR A 104 -8.30 -11.20 -2.13
CA THR A 104 -9.55 -10.52 -2.49
C THR A 104 -9.36 -9.40 -3.50
N PHE A 105 -8.14 -9.13 -3.92
CA PHE A 105 -7.84 -8.07 -4.87
C PHE A 105 -8.30 -8.42 -6.29
N GLU A 106 -9.04 -7.49 -6.89
CA GLU A 106 -9.45 -7.51 -8.28
C GLU A 106 -9.28 -6.11 -8.90
N LEU A 107 -8.49 -6.00 -9.98
CA LEU A 107 -8.24 -4.72 -10.65
C LEU A 107 -9.53 -4.08 -11.18
N ASN A 108 -10.47 -4.90 -11.63
CA ASN A 108 -11.74 -4.41 -12.18
C ASN A 108 -12.75 -3.97 -11.10
N ASN A 109 -12.46 -4.24 -9.83
CA ASN A 109 -13.34 -3.93 -8.70
C ASN A 109 -12.82 -2.81 -7.79
N LEU A 110 -12.10 -1.85 -8.35
CA LEU A 110 -11.54 -0.73 -7.59
C LEU A 110 -12.61 0.28 -7.17
N HIS A 111 -12.55 0.67 -5.92
CA HIS A 111 -13.30 1.79 -5.35
C HIS A 111 -12.58 3.12 -5.63
N LEU A 112 -13.17 4.23 -5.24
CA LEU A 112 -12.55 5.54 -5.37
C LEU A 112 -11.30 5.65 -4.50
N VAL A 113 -11.39 5.20 -3.25
CA VAL A 113 -10.28 5.10 -2.29
C VAL A 113 -10.15 3.65 -1.85
N ASN A 114 -8.97 3.07 -2.03
CA ASN A 114 -8.69 1.67 -1.74
C ASN A 114 -7.57 1.56 -0.71
N GLN A 115 -7.73 0.69 0.26
CA GLN A 115 -6.68 0.37 1.23
C GLN A 115 -6.28 -1.10 1.07
N TYR A 116 -4.98 -1.34 0.93
CA TYR A 116 -4.42 -2.63 0.61
C TYR A 116 -3.43 -3.10 1.67
N TYR A 117 -3.70 -4.31 2.17
CA TYR A 117 -2.89 -5.00 3.17
C TYR A 117 -2.40 -6.32 2.63
N GLY A 118 -1.18 -6.67 2.93
CA GLY A 118 -0.63 -7.98 2.61
C GLY A 118 0.76 -7.91 2.01
N TYR A 119 1.27 -9.07 1.64
CA TYR A 119 2.62 -9.17 1.09
C TYR A 119 2.67 -9.09 -0.43
N TRP A 120 1.55 -9.33 -1.10
CA TRP A 120 1.39 -9.18 -2.56
C TRP A 120 2.36 -10.05 -3.38
N GLN A 121 2.64 -11.25 -2.90
CA GLN A 121 3.61 -12.19 -3.46
C GLN A 121 3.05 -12.93 -4.68
N LYS A 122 2.53 -12.19 -5.67
CA LYS A 122 2.08 -12.75 -6.94
C LYS A 122 3.10 -12.48 -8.03
N SER A 123 3.40 -13.50 -8.83
CA SER A 123 4.37 -13.42 -9.93
C SER A 123 4.03 -12.34 -10.96
N GLU A 124 2.74 -12.11 -11.18
CA GLU A 124 2.22 -11.06 -12.08
C GLU A 124 2.77 -9.67 -11.70
N PHE A 125 2.71 -9.30 -10.42
CA PHE A 125 3.16 -7.98 -9.97
C PHE A 125 4.67 -7.83 -10.12
N ILE A 126 5.42 -8.89 -9.84
CA ILE A 126 6.88 -8.89 -9.96
C ILE A 126 7.30 -8.83 -11.42
N SER A 127 6.72 -9.65 -12.30
CA SER A 127 7.09 -9.69 -13.73
C SER A 127 6.89 -8.33 -14.40
N GLU A 128 5.78 -7.66 -14.12
CA GLU A 128 5.50 -6.32 -14.66
C GLU A 128 6.33 -5.20 -14.03
N SER A 129 6.90 -5.42 -12.85
CA SER A 129 7.64 -4.42 -12.07
C SER A 129 9.14 -4.66 -12.03
N LYS A 130 9.66 -5.71 -12.65
CA LYS A 130 11.08 -6.07 -12.61
C LYS A 130 12.00 -4.90 -12.99
N ASN A 131 11.78 -4.28 -14.12
CA ASN A 131 12.62 -3.17 -14.60
C ASN A 131 12.50 -1.95 -13.69
N PHE A 132 11.32 -1.69 -13.15
CA PHE A 132 11.07 -0.62 -12.20
C PHE A 132 11.89 -0.84 -10.91
N LEU A 133 11.86 -2.04 -10.33
CA LEU A 133 12.59 -2.38 -9.12
C LEU A 133 14.10 -2.29 -9.35
N VAL A 134 14.61 -2.84 -10.46
CA VAL A 134 16.05 -2.79 -10.80
C VAL A 134 16.52 -1.34 -10.92
N LYS A 135 15.80 -0.50 -11.67
CA LYS A 135 16.15 0.92 -11.83
C LYS A 135 16.16 1.67 -10.51
N ALA A 136 15.20 1.41 -9.63
CA ALA A 136 15.13 2.05 -8.32
C ALA A 136 16.32 1.64 -7.43
N LEU A 137 16.71 0.35 -7.47
CA LEU A 137 17.86 -0.16 -6.73
C LEU A 137 19.23 0.31 -7.29
N GLU A 138 19.30 0.58 -8.59
CA GLU A 138 20.50 1.17 -9.20
C GLU A 138 20.72 2.62 -8.76
N ASN A 139 19.65 3.37 -8.53
CA ASN A 139 19.72 4.73 -8.00
C ASN A 139 20.32 4.80 -6.58
N GLU A 140 20.26 3.72 -5.81
CA GLU A 140 20.89 3.63 -4.50
C GLU A 140 22.44 3.59 -4.59
N LYS A 141 22.98 3.10 -5.71
CA LYS A 141 24.43 2.93 -5.89
C LYS A 141 25.12 4.19 -6.47
N SER A 142 24.35 5.14 -6.90
CA SER A 142 24.83 6.40 -7.47
C SER A 142 24.78 7.53 -6.43
#